data_f729a62afe1c8e68580276a2a336fc15
#
_entry.id   f729a62afe1c8e68580276a2a336fc15
#
_cell.length_a   1.000
_cell.length_b   1.000
_cell.length_c   1.000
_cell.angle_alpha   90.00
_cell.angle_beta   90.00
_cell.angle_gamma   90.00
#
_symmetry.space_group_name_H-M   'P 1'
#
loop_
_entity.id
_entity.type
_entity.pdbx_description
1 polymer ?
#
loop_
_entity_poly.entity_id
_entity_poly.type
_entity_poly.pdbx_seq_one_letter_code
_entity_poly.pdbx_strand_id
1 'polypeptide(L)'
;MKKVLTVFVLLFMVCFLGSCGSKVEGVIEEGKLYVGISPDYAPYEFVDLTKEGMDKYVGSDVALAKKIADELGLELVLKPMAFDLILTALDTGKIDVAISGFTWSSERADGYLFSSPYFDDGEGDQILVFNAKDKDNFKSLDDLNKPEVKVAAQNGSLQQELVQTQLPNATAIFFEDINNAFTALKDGQYDAIAIAGTVAGTLIEAEENKGIVMSDFQFEVESSALFAIFQKDNTKLAEKINPICEDVAKGQYQKWLDEADALFLALGDNAGELVPEE
;
A
#
# COMPACT_ATOMS: atom_id res chain seq x y z
N MET A 1 58.40 52.35 28.13
CA MET A 1 56.98 52.09 28.19
C MET A 1 56.64 51.15 27.03
N LYS A 2 56.70 49.85 27.30
CA LYS A 2 56.38 48.80 26.29
C LYS A 2 54.97 48.32 26.53
N LYS A 3 54.07 48.53 25.54
CA LYS A 3 52.69 48.01 25.55
C LYS A 3 52.70 46.56 25.12
N VAL A 4 52.34 45.68 26.04
CA VAL A 4 52.12 44.25 25.75
C VAL A 4 50.70 44.11 25.20
N LEU A 5 50.59 43.68 23.93
CA LEU A 5 49.33 43.40 23.27
C LEU A 5 48.99 41.91 23.47
N THR A 6 48.05 41.64 24.36
CA THR A 6 47.57 40.28 24.62
C THR A 6 46.51 39.92 23.57
N VAL A 7 46.85 39.01 22.64
CA VAL A 7 45.93 38.45 21.67
C VAL A 7 45.18 37.32 22.33
N PHE A 8 43.86 37.51 22.57
CA PHE A 8 42.94 36.45 22.98
C PHE A 8 42.51 35.65 21.74
N VAL A 9 43.11 34.47 21.59
CA VAL A 9 42.63 33.49 20.61
C VAL A 9 41.46 32.76 21.21
N LEU A 10 40.24 33.14 20.81
CA LEU A 10 39.01 32.39 21.09
C LEU A 10 39.02 31.12 20.20
N LEU A 11 39.37 30.01 20.81
CA LEU A 11 39.26 28.68 20.19
C LEU A 11 37.74 28.33 20.15
N PHE A 12 37.11 28.54 18.99
CA PHE A 12 35.73 28.10 18.73
C PHE A 12 35.78 26.59 18.56
N MET A 13 35.58 25.86 19.68
CA MET A 13 35.42 24.42 19.70
C MET A 13 34.00 24.11 19.16
N VAL A 14 33.91 23.94 17.84
CA VAL A 14 32.68 23.40 17.20
C VAL A 14 32.54 21.96 17.67
N CYS A 15 31.77 21.74 18.73
CA CYS A 15 31.27 20.41 19.05
C CYS A 15 30.39 19.94 17.89
N PHE A 16 30.98 19.18 16.97
CA PHE A 16 30.23 18.26 16.14
C PHE A 16 29.59 17.25 17.10
N LEU A 17 28.36 17.53 17.51
CA LEU A 17 27.48 16.49 18.05
C LEU A 17 27.24 15.53 16.88
N GLY A 18 28.17 14.60 16.70
CA GLY A 18 27.91 13.43 15.89
C GLY A 18 26.70 12.76 16.51
N SER A 19 25.56 12.87 15.80
CA SER A 19 24.41 12.02 16.06
C SER A 19 24.90 10.58 15.90
N CYS A 20 25.23 9.95 17.04
CA CYS A 20 25.48 8.52 17.09
C CYS A 20 24.11 7.83 17.05
N GLY A 21 23.38 7.99 15.93
CA GLY A 21 22.25 7.15 15.64
C GLY A 21 22.77 5.73 15.55
N SER A 22 22.20 4.82 16.33
CA SER A 22 22.51 3.41 16.20
C SER A 22 22.24 3.00 14.76
N LYS A 23 23.24 2.42 14.09
CA LYS A 23 23.10 1.92 12.72
C LYS A 23 21.90 0.98 12.64
N VAL A 24 20.95 1.28 11.77
CA VAL A 24 19.84 0.38 11.48
C VAL A 24 20.37 -0.74 10.58
N GLU A 25 20.32 -1.97 11.07
CA GLU A 25 20.73 -3.15 10.29
C GLU A 25 19.55 -3.64 9.44
N GLY A 26 19.85 -4.23 8.29
CA GLY A 26 18.86 -4.80 7.38
C GLY A 26 18.36 -3.81 6.32
N VAL A 27 18.91 -2.59 6.23
CA VAL A 27 18.65 -1.66 5.12
C VAL A 27 19.70 -1.80 4.02
N ILE A 28 19.32 -1.59 2.77
CA ILE A 28 20.17 -1.68 1.57
C ILE A 28 21.24 -0.58 1.59
N GLU A 29 20.85 0.64 1.95
CA GLU A 29 21.72 1.81 2.02
C GLU A 29 21.65 2.44 3.41
N GLU A 30 22.80 2.64 4.03
CA GLU A 30 22.88 3.25 5.36
C GLU A 30 22.26 4.65 5.37
N GLY A 31 21.35 4.90 6.30
CA GLY A 31 20.65 6.17 6.46
C GLY A 31 19.39 6.32 5.62
N LYS A 32 19.01 5.32 4.80
CA LYS A 32 17.81 5.34 3.98
C LYS A 32 16.90 4.14 4.23
N LEU A 33 15.60 4.31 4.01
CA LEU A 33 14.61 3.26 3.98
C LEU A 33 13.91 3.29 2.62
N TYR A 34 14.15 2.26 1.82
CA TYR A 34 13.52 2.08 0.52
C TYR A 34 12.21 1.31 0.68
N VAL A 35 11.08 1.95 0.41
CA VAL A 35 9.74 1.38 0.57
C VAL A 35 9.07 1.21 -0.80
N GLY A 36 8.67 -0.01 -1.14
CA GLY A 36 7.88 -0.30 -2.35
C GLY A 36 6.40 -0.03 -2.12
N ILE A 37 5.78 0.69 -3.05
CA ILE A 37 4.35 1.05 -3.06
C ILE A 37 3.77 0.91 -4.46
N SER A 38 2.44 0.63 -4.55
CA SER A 38 1.65 0.72 -5.80
C SER A 38 0.60 1.83 -5.65
N PRO A 39 0.91 3.09 -6.01
CA PRO A 39 0.07 4.22 -5.67
C PRO A 39 -1.13 4.42 -6.62
N ASP A 40 -1.91 3.36 -6.79
CA ASP A 40 -3.20 3.28 -7.47
C ASP A 40 -4.32 2.73 -6.56
N TYR A 41 -4.04 2.56 -5.24
CA TYR A 41 -4.89 1.80 -4.33
C TYR A 41 -5.40 2.65 -3.15
N ALA A 42 -6.16 3.73 -3.46
CA ALA A 42 -6.75 4.59 -2.44
C ALA A 42 -7.71 3.81 -1.50
N PRO A 43 -7.72 4.11 -0.19
CA PRO A 43 -7.03 5.21 0.51
C PRO A 43 -5.64 4.84 1.07
N TYR A 44 -5.13 3.64 0.78
CA TYR A 44 -3.84 3.17 1.29
C TYR A 44 -2.68 3.95 0.67
N GLU A 45 -2.61 4.01 -0.67
CA GLU A 45 -1.62 4.79 -1.42
C GLU A 45 -2.18 5.24 -2.79
N PHE A 46 -1.97 6.51 -3.09
CA PHE A 46 -2.40 7.13 -4.35
C PHE A 46 -1.59 8.38 -4.67
N VAL A 47 -1.84 8.98 -5.84
CA VAL A 47 -1.11 10.16 -6.31
C VAL A 47 -1.97 11.41 -6.16
N ASP A 48 -1.46 12.42 -5.46
CA ASP A 48 -1.98 13.80 -5.44
C ASP A 48 -1.31 14.60 -6.56
N LEU A 49 -2.01 14.77 -7.69
CA LEU A 49 -1.51 15.48 -8.88
C LEU A 49 -1.30 16.99 -8.65
N THR A 50 -1.73 17.53 -7.50
CA THR A 50 -1.47 18.93 -7.14
C THR A 50 -0.08 19.13 -6.56
N LYS A 51 0.66 18.04 -6.29
CA LYS A 51 2.00 18.03 -5.71
C LYS A 51 3.04 17.49 -6.68
N GLU A 52 4.30 17.76 -6.39
CA GLU A 52 5.45 17.31 -7.19
C GLU A 52 6.39 16.42 -6.35
N GLY A 53 7.30 15.73 -7.05
CA GLY A 53 8.33 14.90 -6.42
C GLY A 53 7.73 13.76 -5.59
N MET A 54 8.35 13.48 -4.45
CA MET A 54 7.90 12.40 -3.55
C MET A 54 6.65 12.77 -2.75
N ASP A 55 6.38 14.07 -2.56
CA ASP A 55 5.22 14.56 -1.80
C ASP A 55 3.88 14.28 -2.51
N LYS A 56 3.93 13.94 -3.80
CA LYS A 56 2.74 13.55 -4.56
C LYS A 56 2.16 12.20 -4.12
N TYR A 57 2.97 11.31 -3.52
CA TYR A 57 2.48 10.03 -3.02
C TYR A 57 1.91 10.22 -1.63
N VAL A 58 0.64 9.87 -1.47
CA VAL A 58 -0.15 10.09 -0.26
C VAL A 58 -0.98 8.84 0.06
N GLY A 59 -1.53 8.78 1.26
CA GLY A 59 -2.33 7.64 1.72
C GLY A 59 -1.87 7.13 3.08
N SER A 60 -2.64 6.22 3.67
CA SER A 60 -2.37 5.70 5.01
C SER A 60 -1.09 4.86 5.07
N ASP A 61 -0.78 4.08 4.02
CA ASP A 61 0.46 3.29 3.93
C ASP A 61 1.69 4.18 3.73
N VAL A 62 1.54 5.27 2.99
CA VAL A 62 2.59 6.30 2.87
C VAL A 62 2.84 7.00 4.21
N ALA A 63 1.78 7.28 4.99
CA ALA A 63 1.92 7.83 6.34
C ALA A 63 2.62 6.84 7.29
N LEU A 64 2.33 5.54 7.19
CA LEU A 64 3.03 4.49 7.92
C LEU A 64 4.51 4.43 7.53
N ALA A 65 4.83 4.42 6.24
CA ALA A 65 6.20 4.40 5.74
C ALA A 65 7.00 5.59 6.27
N LYS A 66 6.40 6.79 6.28
CA LYS A 66 7.00 8.01 6.84
C LYS A 66 7.23 7.89 8.34
N LYS A 67 6.24 7.40 9.10
CA LYS A 67 6.35 7.17 10.54
C LYS A 67 7.51 6.22 10.87
N ILE A 68 7.63 5.11 10.11
CA ILE A 68 8.71 4.13 10.28
C ILE A 68 10.07 4.78 10.04
N ALA A 69 10.23 5.50 8.93
CA ALA A 69 11.48 6.18 8.60
C ALA A 69 11.88 7.21 9.65
N ASP A 70 10.93 8.05 10.11
CA ASP A 70 11.14 9.07 11.14
C ASP A 70 11.59 8.45 12.47
N GLU A 71 10.95 7.36 12.93
CA GLU A 71 11.32 6.71 14.19
C GLU A 71 12.66 5.99 14.13
N LEU A 72 13.02 5.46 12.97
CA LEU A 72 14.32 4.82 12.76
C LEU A 72 15.43 5.84 12.45
N GLY A 73 15.09 7.12 12.25
CA GLY A 73 16.04 8.18 11.87
C GLY A 73 16.63 7.98 10.47
N LEU A 74 15.83 7.43 9.55
CA LEU A 74 16.19 7.16 8.16
C LEU A 74 15.51 8.15 7.21
N GLU A 75 16.15 8.43 6.08
CA GLU A 75 15.53 9.13 4.95
C GLU A 75 14.56 8.16 4.23
N LEU A 76 13.28 8.54 4.11
CA LEU A 76 12.32 7.76 3.35
C LEU A 76 12.55 7.90 1.85
N VAL A 77 12.64 6.79 1.14
CA VAL A 77 12.72 6.73 -0.33
C VAL A 77 11.61 5.81 -0.83
N LEU A 78 10.49 6.40 -1.28
CA LEU A 78 9.41 5.64 -1.89
C LEU A 78 9.84 5.15 -3.28
N LYS A 79 9.48 3.91 -3.60
CA LYS A 79 9.70 3.26 -4.89
C LYS A 79 8.34 2.88 -5.48
N PRO A 80 7.72 3.77 -6.25
CA PRO A 80 6.44 3.49 -6.89
C PRO A 80 6.64 2.50 -8.05
N MET A 81 5.76 1.52 -8.15
CA MET A 81 5.75 0.51 -9.21
C MET A 81 4.38 -0.19 -9.26
N ALA A 82 4.13 -0.97 -10.32
CA ALA A 82 2.97 -1.83 -10.37
C ALA A 82 3.03 -2.88 -9.24
N PHE A 83 1.87 -3.26 -8.69
CA PHE A 83 1.77 -4.10 -7.50
C PHE A 83 2.52 -5.43 -7.62
N ASP A 84 2.39 -6.11 -8.75
CA ASP A 84 3.05 -7.39 -9.05
C ASP A 84 4.59 -7.31 -9.10
N LEU A 85 5.15 -6.11 -9.24
CA LEU A 85 6.60 -5.89 -9.25
C LEU A 85 7.20 -5.67 -7.86
N ILE A 86 6.38 -5.36 -6.85
CA ILE A 86 6.87 -5.00 -5.51
C ILE A 86 7.65 -6.15 -4.86
N LEU A 87 7.10 -7.35 -4.87
CA LEU A 87 7.78 -8.51 -4.27
C LEU A 87 9.05 -8.87 -5.06
N THR A 88 9.04 -8.72 -6.38
CA THR A 88 10.27 -8.88 -7.20
C THR A 88 11.33 -7.82 -6.87
N ALA A 89 10.91 -6.59 -6.59
CA ALA A 89 11.84 -5.53 -6.16
C ALA A 89 12.43 -5.82 -4.76
N LEU A 90 11.63 -6.41 -3.87
CA LEU A 90 12.08 -6.88 -2.57
C LEU A 90 13.11 -8.01 -2.71
N ASP A 91 12.83 -9.05 -3.50
CA ASP A 91 13.71 -10.20 -3.75
C ASP A 91 15.04 -9.79 -4.36
N THR A 92 15.03 -8.78 -5.23
CA THR A 92 16.23 -8.28 -5.91
C THR A 92 16.97 -7.20 -5.12
N GLY A 93 16.56 -6.90 -3.89
CA GLY A 93 17.21 -5.91 -3.02
C GLY A 93 17.13 -4.47 -3.55
N LYS A 94 16.06 -4.11 -4.23
CA LYS A 94 15.78 -2.74 -4.70
C LYS A 94 14.96 -1.93 -3.68
N ILE A 95 14.27 -2.62 -2.77
CA ILE A 95 13.54 -2.07 -1.64
C ILE A 95 13.87 -2.85 -0.37
N ASP A 96 13.77 -2.21 0.78
CA ASP A 96 14.00 -2.79 2.10
C ASP A 96 12.74 -3.46 2.64
N VAL A 97 11.59 -2.88 2.32
CA VAL A 97 10.26 -3.28 2.82
C VAL A 97 9.19 -2.93 1.80
N ALA A 98 8.17 -3.78 1.69
CA ALA A 98 6.96 -3.54 0.93
C ALA A 98 5.84 -3.10 1.87
N ILE A 99 5.21 -1.95 1.60
CA ILE A 99 4.04 -1.43 2.33
C ILE A 99 3.06 -0.94 1.26
N SER A 100 2.01 -1.73 0.98
CA SER A 100 1.10 -1.49 -0.15
C SER A 100 -0.16 -2.36 0.01
N GLY A 101 -0.91 -2.18 1.10
CA GLY A 101 -2.13 -2.92 1.36
C GLY A 101 -1.96 -4.44 1.44
N PHE A 102 -0.77 -4.93 1.77
CA PHE A 102 -0.51 -6.37 1.78
C PHE A 102 -1.23 -7.10 2.91
N THR A 103 -2.06 -8.05 2.55
CA THR A 103 -2.66 -9.04 3.46
C THR A 103 -1.81 -10.30 3.53
N TRP A 104 -1.97 -11.05 4.62
CA TRP A 104 -1.32 -12.35 4.79
C TRP A 104 -1.99 -13.41 3.90
N SER A 105 -1.20 -14.27 3.27
CA SER A 105 -1.64 -15.54 2.72
C SER A 105 -0.56 -16.59 2.97
N SER A 106 -0.98 -17.87 3.01
CA SER A 106 -0.06 -19.00 3.22
C SER A 106 0.98 -19.06 2.10
N GLU A 107 0.62 -18.76 0.85
CA GLU A 107 1.53 -18.72 -0.28
C GLU A 107 2.64 -17.67 -0.09
N ARG A 108 2.29 -16.45 0.31
CA ARG A 108 3.27 -15.39 0.59
C ARG A 108 4.15 -15.71 1.80
N ALA A 109 3.58 -16.33 2.85
CA ALA A 109 4.30 -16.67 4.08
C ALA A 109 5.43 -17.69 3.87
N ASP A 110 5.36 -18.49 2.82
CA ASP A 110 6.43 -19.41 2.44
C ASP A 110 7.69 -18.67 1.97
N GLY A 111 7.53 -17.57 1.25
CA GLY A 111 8.62 -16.79 0.64
C GLY A 111 9.10 -15.58 1.45
N TYR A 112 8.25 -15.00 2.28
CA TYR A 112 8.47 -13.70 2.89
C TYR A 112 8.30 -13.70 4.40
N LEU A 113 8.85 -12.66 5.06
CA LEU A 113 8.63 -12.36 6.46
C LEU A 113 7.62 -11.20 6.57
N PHE A 114 6.66 -11.33 7.46
CA PHE A 114 5.64 -10.34 7.74
C PHE A 114 5.95 -9.58 9.03
N SER A 115 5.57 -8.30 9.07
CA SER A 115 5.58 -7.52 10.31
C SER A 115 4.50 -8.02 11.29
N SER A 116 4.47 -7.45 12.50
CA SER A 116 3.22 -7.38 13.26
C SER A 116 2.15 -6.64 12.42
N PRO A 117 0.85 -7.01 12.51
CA PRO A 117 -0.19 -6.31 11.76
C PRO A 117 -0.23 -4.82 12.16
N TYR A 118 -0.34 -3.94 11.17
CA TYR A 118 -0.47 -2.51 11.43
C TYR A 118 -1.91 -2.01 11.32
N PHE A 119 -2.78 -2.80 10.71
CA PHE A 119 -4.20 -2.54 10.62
C PHE A 119 -5.00 -3.84 10.54
N ASP A 120 -6.13 -3.90 11.23
CA ASP A 120 -7.12 -4.96 11.14
C ASP A 120 -8.45 -4.36 11.60
N ASP A 121 -9.37 -4.16 10.67
CA ASP A 121 -10.71 -3.65 10.94
C ASP A 121 -11.65 -4.75 11.44
N GLY A 122 -11.20 -6.00 11.48
CA GLY A 122 -11.97 -7.18 11.89
C GLY A 122 -13.06 -7.59 10.88
N GLU A 123 -13.20 -6.82 9.81
CA GLU A 123 -14.21 -7.00 8.77
C GLU A 123 -13.58 -7.08 7.37
N GLY A 124 -12.24 -7.22 7.27
CA GLY A 124 -11.46 -7.12 6.03
C GLY A 124 -12.01 -7.90 4.87
N ASP A 125 -13.08 -7.37 4.32
CA ASP A 125 -13.89 -7.98 3.28
C ASP A 125 -13.10 -7.99 1.97
N GLN A 126 -12.87 -9.18 1.44
CA GLN A 126 -12.47 -9.35 0.07
C GLN A 126 -13.74 -9.57 -0.75
N ILE A 127 -14.21 -8.53 -1.40
CA ILE A 127 -15.52 -8.47 -2.06
C ILE A 127 -15.39 -8.40 -3.58
N LEU A 128 -16.54 -8.28 -4.22
CA LEU A 128 -16.62 -7.95 -5.64
C LEU A 128 -17.36 -6.64 -5.84
N VAL A 129 -16.99 -5.90 -6.88
CA VAL A 129 -17.77 -4.77 -7.39
C VAL A 129 -18.23 -5.08 -8.81
N PHE A 130 -19.42 -4.61 -9.16
CA PHE A 130 -20.02 -4.79 -10.48
C PHE A 130 -20.98 -3.64 -10.83
N ASN A 131 -21.38 -3.54 -12.09
CA ASN A 131 -22.36 -2.55 -12.47
C ASN A 131 -23.69 -2.75 -11.73
N ALA A 132 -24.33 -1.69 -11.25
CA ALA A 132 -25.58 -1.73 -10.51
C ALA A 132 -26.72 -2.41 -11.30
N LYS A 133 -26.70 -2.31 -12.63
CA LYS A 133 -27.66 -2.99 -13.53
C LYS A 133 -27.58 -4.52 -13.44
N ASP A 134 -26.44 -5.07 -13.02
CA ASP A 134 -26.16 -6.50 -12.94
C ASP A 134 -26.32 -7.06 -11.52
N LYS A 135 -26.66 -6.22 -10.53
CA LYS A 135 -26.81 -6.61 -9.11
C LYS A 135 -27.76 -7.80 -8.91
N ASP A 136 -28.82 -7.88 -9.70
CA ASP A 136 -29.79 -8.98 -9.60
C ASP A 136 -29.30 -10.30 -10.20
N ASN A 137 -28.23 -10.26 -11.01
CA ASN A 137 -27.62 -11.43 -11.64
C ASN A 137 -26.60 -12.11 -10.70
N PHE A 138 -25.99 -11.36 -9.78
CA PHE A 138 -24.88 -11.80 -8.92
C PHE A 138 -25.29 -11.66 -7.45
N LYS A 139 -25.68 -12.77 -6.81
CA LYS A 139 -26.12 -12.85 -5.39
C LYS A 139 -25.25 -13.73 -4.53
N SER A 140 -24.29 -14.40 -5.15
CA SER A 140 -23.34 -15.29 -4.49
C SER A 140 -22.11 -15.52 -5.36
N LEU A 141 -21.03 -16.09 -4.80
CA LEU A 141 -19.87 -16.51 -5.58
C LEU A 141 -20.23 -17.54 -6.65
N ASP A 142 -21.21 -18.41 -6.39
CA ASP A 142 -21.67 -19.43 -7.37
C ASP A 142 -22.25 -18.80 -8.65
N ASP A 143 -22.88 -17.63 -8.53
CA ASP A 143 -23.41 -16.91 -9.70
C ASP A 143 -22.31 -16.38 -10.61
N LEU A 144 -21.15 -16.09 -10.05
CA LEU A 144 -19.96 -15.61 -10.76
C LEU A 144 -19.06 -16.75 -11.23
N ASN A 145 -19.16 -17.94 -10.63
CA ASN A 145 -18.30 -19.09 -10.95
C ASN A 145 -18.77 -19.85 -12.20
N LYS A 146 -18.84 -19.14 -13.33
CA LYS A 146 -19.31 -19.66 -14.62
C LYS A 146 -18.39 -19.24 -15.76
N PRO A 147 -18.18 -20.06 -16.79
CA PRO A 147 -17.21 -19.79 -17.87
C PRO A 147 -17.48 -18.51 -18.66
N GLU A 148 -18.75 -18.09 -18.77
CA GLU A 148 -19.17 -16.86 -19.44
C GLU A 148 -18.94 -15.59 -18.62
N VAL A 149 -18.71 -15.71 -17.30
CA VAL A 149 -18.53 -14.58 -16.39
C VAL A 149 -17.05 -14.21 -16.32
N LYS A 150 -16.74 -12.96 -16.57
CA LYS A 150 -15.38 -12.38 -16.53
C LYS A 150 -15.16 -11.68 -15.21
N VAL A 151 -14.31 -12.24 -14.36
CA VAL A 151 -13.94 -11.65 -13.07
C VAL A 151 -12.52 -11.14 -13.14
N ALA A 152 -12.35 -9.84 -12.92
CA ALA A 152 -11.05 -9.19 -12.95
C ALA A 152 -10.45 -9.06 -11.53
N ALA A 153 -9.12 -9.12 -11.42
CA ALA A 153 -8.36 -8.87 -10.20
C ALA A 153 -7.02 -8.24 -10.53
N GLN A 154 -6.43 -7.50 -9.58
CA GLN A 154 -5.11 -6.94 -9.76
C GLN A 154 -4.05 -8.04 -9.79
N ASN A 155 -3.12 -7.95 -10.75
CA ASN A 155 -2.07 -8.93 -10.94
C ASN A 155 -1.17 -9.03 -9.69
N GLY A 156 -0.84 -10.26 -9.24
CA GLY A 156 -0.03 -10.53 -8.05
C GLY A 156 -0.74 -10.27 -6.71
N SER A 157 -2.02 -9.89 -6.71
CA SER A 157 -2.81 -9.59 -5.50
C SER A 157 -3.38 -10.84 -4.82
N LEU A 158 -3.84 -10.70 -3.57
CA LEU A 158 -4.65 -11.73 -2.90
C LEU A 158 -5.94 -12.00 -3.69
N GLN A 159 -6.55 -10.97 -4.26
CA GLN A 159 -7.78 -11.10 -5.04
C GLN A 159 -7.59 -11.98 -6.28
N GLN A 160 -6.41 -11.94 -6.90
CA GLN A 160 -6.07 -12.88 -7.97
C GLN A 160 -6.12 -14.33 -7.47
N GLU A 161 -5.47 -14.63 -6.33
CA GLU A 161 -5.48 -15.95 -5.69
C GLU A 161 -6.91 -16.41 -5.37
N LEU A 162 -7.72 -15.51 -4.79
CA LEU A 162 -9.12 -15.79 -4.43
C LEU A 162 -9.99 -16.09 -5.66
N VAL A 163 -9.85 -15.32 -6.74
CA VAL A 163 -10.56 -15.59 -8.00
C VAL A 163 -10.16 -16.95 -8.56
N GLN A 164 -8.88 -17.27 -8.59
CA GLN A 164 -8.38 -18.54 -9.13
C GLN A 164 -8.83 -19.75 -8.30
N THR A 165 -8.91 -19.60 -6.97
CA THR A 165 -9.22 -20.70 -6.06
C THR A 165 -10.69 -20.85 -5.77
N GLN A 166 -11.44 -19.74 -5.62
CA GLN A 166 -12.86 -19.77 -5.25
C GLN A 166 -13.82 -19.59 -6.41
N LEU A 167 -13.33 -19.10 -7.57
CA LEU A 167 -14.10 -18.98 -8.80
C LEU A 167 -13.42 -19.73 -9.98
N PRO A 168 -13.03 -21.01 -9.81
CA PRO A 168 -12.19 -21.71 -10.78
C PRO A 168 -12.83 -21.92 -12.16
N ASN A 169 -14.14 -21.75 -12.29
CA ASN A 169 -14.86 -21.84 -13.57
C ASN A 169 -15.05 -20.47 -14.23
N ALA A 170 -14.87 -19.35 -13.53
CA ALA A 170 -14.98 -18.03 -14.12
C ALA A 170 -13.81 -17.75 -15.08
N THR A 171 -14.03 -16.85 -16.03
CA THR A 171 -12.94 -16.31 -16.84
C THR A 171 -12.21 -15.24 -16.07
N ALA A 172 -11.07 -15.61 -15.44
CA ALA A 172 -10.24 -14.68 -14.69
C ALA A 172 -9.45 -13.77 -15.65
N ILE A 173 -9.43 -12.47 -15.35
CA ILE A 173 -8.68 -11.44 -16.07
C ILE A 173 -7.83 -10.67 -15.06
N PHE A 174 -6.56 -10.42 -15.39
CA PHE A 174 -5.66 -9.72 -14.47
C PHE A 174 -5.23 -8.38 -15.05
N PHE A 175 -5.30 -7.34 -14.23
CA PHE A 175 -4.96 -5.96 -14.59
C PHE A 175 -3.80 -5.45 -13.73
N GLU A 176 -3.14 -4.40 -14.19
CA GLU A 176 -2.03 -3.76 -13.48
C GLU A 176 -2.51 -2.56 -12.66
N ASP A 177 -3.47 -1.76 -13.19
CA ASP A 177 -3.95 -0.51 -12.61
C ASP A 177 -5.45 -0.58 -12.32
N ILE A 178 -5.84 -0.20 -11.07
CA ILE A 178 -7.22 -0.34 -10.60
C ILE A 178 -8.19 0.65 -11.27
N ASN A 179 -7.73 1.86 -11.60
CA ASN A 179 -8.59 2.90 -12.17
C ASN A 179 -8.98 2.53 -13.61
N ASN A 180 -8.01 1.98 -14.35
CA ASN A 180 -8.27 1.42 -15.68
C ASN A 180 -9.24 0.23 -15.61
N ALA A 181 -9.15 -0.60 -14.57
CA ALA A 181 -10.07 -1.73 -14.36
C ALA A 181 -11.50 -1.24 -14.08
N PHE A 182 -11.69 -0.20 -13.27
CA PHE A 182 -13.02 0.40 -13.03
C PHE A 182 -13.63 0.97 -14.31
N THR A 183 -12.82 1.62 -15.15
CA THR A 183 -13.25 2.09 -16.48
C THR A 183 -13.70 0.92 -17.36
N ALA A 184 -12.91 -0.15 -17.43
CA ALA A 184 -13.23 -1.34 -18.20
C ALA A 184 -14.51 -2.06 -17.68
N LEU A 185 -14.74 -2.07 -16.36
CA LEU A 185 -15.95 -2.58 -15.74
C LEU A 185 -17.18 -1.78 -16.19
N LYS A 186 -17.12 -0.45 -16.18
CA LYS A 186 -18.22 0.42 -16.65
C LYS A 186 -18.54 0.17 -18.12
N ASP A 187 -17.52 -0.04 -18.92
CA ASP A 187 -17.66 -0.35 -20.36
C ASP A 187 -18.13 -1.78 -20.64
N GLY A 188 -18.30 -2.61 -19.59
CA GLY A 188 -18.75 -4.00 -19.70
C GLY A 188 -17.72 -4.94 -20.30
N GLN A 189 -16.44 -4.62 -20.19
CA GLN A 189 -15.36 -5.52 -20.57
C GLN A 189 -15.18 -6.64 -19.54
N TYR A 190 -15.49 -6.34 -18.26
CA TYR A 190 -15.57 -7.27 -17.12
C TYR A 190 -17.00 -7.31 -16.59
N ASP A 191 -17.37 -8.40 -15.95
CA ASP A 191 -18.63 -8.54 -15.22
C ASP A 191 -18.49 -8.14 -13.76
N ALA A 192 -17.31 -8.40 -13.17
CA ALA A 192 -16.98 -8.02 -11.79
C ALA A 192 -15.48 -7.78 -11.62
N ILE A 193 -15.12 -7.03 -10.57
CA ILE A 193 -13.74 -6.87 -10.08
C ILE A 193 -13.69 -7.36 -8.64
N ALA A 194 -12.74 -8.25 -8.33
CA ALA A 194 -12.40 -8.64 -6.97
C ALA A 194 -11.47 -7.59 -6.34
N ILE A 195 -11.83 -7.09 -5.14
CA ILE A 195 -11.19 -5.94 -4.51
C ILE A 195 -11.38 -5.97 -2.99
N ALA A 196 -10.51 -5.29 -2.24
CA ALA A 196 -10.71 -5.05 -0.81
C ALA A 196 -11.88 -4.08 -0.58
N GLY A 197 -12.73 -4.38 0.41
CA GLY A 197 -13.93 -3.60 0.70
C GLY A 197 -13.65 -2.13 1.03
N THR A 198 -12.60 -1.86 1.81
CA THR A 198 -12.16 -0.49 2.11
C THR A 198 -11.85 0.31 0.83
N VAL A 199 -11.10 -0.29 -0.10
CA VAL A 199 -10.74 0.36 -1.38
C VAL A 199 -11.97 0.54 -2.26
N ALA A 200 -12.83 -0.49 -2.33
CA ALA A 200 -14.08 -0.39 -3.05
C ALA A 200 -14.95 0.75 -2.51
N GLY A 201 -15.04 0.91 -1.17
CA GLY A 201 -15.78 2.00 -0.54
C GLY A 201 -15.33 3.36 -1.02
N THR A 202 -14.03 3.62 -0.94
CA THR A 202 -13.43 4.87 -1.41
C THR A 202 -13.67 5.11 -2.90
N LEU A 203 -13.39 4.10 -3.75
CA LEU A 203 -13.45 4.28 -5.20
C LEU A 203 -14.87 4.46 -5.74
N ILE A 204 -15.88 3.76 -5.19
CA ILE A 204 -17.27 3.89 -5.68
C ILE A 204 -17.92 5.22 -5.28
N GLU A 205 -17.42 5.93 -4.28
CA GLU A 205 -17.89 7.26 -3.90
C GLU A 205 -17.45 8.35 -4.88
N ALA A 206 -16.38 8.11 -5.65
CA ALA A 206 -15.95 9.03 -6.68
C ALA A 206 -17.01 9.21 -7.76
N GLU A 207 -17.23 10.46 -8.23
CA GLU A 207 -18.25 10.81 -9.24
C GLU A 207 -18.15 9.98 -10.51
N GLU A 208 -16.93 9.70 -10.94
CA GLU A 208 -16.62 8.92 -12.15
C GLU A 208 -17.03 7.45 -12.04
N ASN A 209 -17.15 6.91 -10.82
CA ASN A 209 -17.50 5.51 -10.59
C ASN A 209 -18.98 5.30 -10.23
N LYS A 210 -19.82 6.32 -10.41
CA LYS A 210 -21.26 6.19 -10.22
C LYS A 210 -21.85 5.05 -11.04
N GLY A 211 -22.70 4.25 -10.39
CA GLY A 211 -23.33 3.09 -11.02
C GLY A 211 -22.57 1.77 -10.83
N ILE A 212 -21.44 1.77 -10.10
CA ILE A 212 -20.79 0.58 -9.58
C ILE A 212 -21.32 0.33 -8.15
N VAL A 213 -21.50 -0.90 -7.76
CA VAL A 213 -21.97 -1.33 -6.43
C VAL A 213 -21.12 -2.48 -5.91
N MET A 214 -21.04 -2.58 -4.59
CA MET A 214 -20.40 -3.71 -3.89
C MET A 214 -21.34 -4.92 -3.87
N SER A 215 -20.75 -6.12 -3.81
CA SER A 215 -21.48 -7.35 -3.49
C SER A 215 -21.93 -7.36 -2.02
N ASP A 216 -23.05 -8.04 -1.76
CA ASP A 216 -23.54 -8.33 -0.41
C ASP A 216 -22.93 -9.67 0.12
N PHE A 217 -21.90 -10.19 -0.55
CA PHE A 217 -21.18 -11.42 -0.26
C PHE A 217 -19.67 -11.22 -0.54
N GLN A 218 -18.85 -12.07 0.04
CA GLN A 218 -17.39 -11.93 0.03
C GLN A 218 -16.69 -13.26 -0.19
N PHE A 219 -15.39 -13.20 -0.49
CA PHE A 219 -14.50 -14.35 -0.50
C PHE A 219 -14.17 -14.81 0.93
N GLU A 220 -13.87 -16.09 1.09
CA GLU A 220 -13.26 -16.59 2.31
C GLU A 220 -11.76 -16.24 2.33
N VAL A 221 -11.27 -15.69 3.45
CA VAL A 221 -9.88 -15.27 3.60
C VAL A 221 -9.27 -15.83 4.88
N GLU A 222 -7.94 -16.01 4.88
CA GLU A 222 -7.20 -16.50 6.05
C GLU A 222 -6.95 -15.36 7.07
N SER A 223 -6.82 -14.12 6.58
CA SER A 223 -6.62 -12.92 7.40
C SER A 223 -7.10 -11.69 6.65
N SER A 224 -7.68 -10.74 7.39
CA SER A 224 -8.04 -9.39 6.93
C SER A 224 -6.96 -8.36 7.22
N ALA A 225 -6.05 -8.66 8.16
CA ALA A 225 -5.05 -7.72 8.63
C ALA A 225 -4.03 -7.34 7.53
N LEU A 226 -3.51 -6.12 7.64
CA LEU A 226 -2.47 -5.57 6.77
C LEU A 226 -1.08 -5.65 7.42
N PHE A 227 -0.07 -5.95 6.61
CA PHE A 227 1.30 -6.19 7.04
C PHE A 227 2.33 -5.53 6.13
N ALA A 228 3.42 -5.06 6.70
CA ALA A 228 4.63 -4.79 5.94
C ALA A 228 5.35 -6.12 5.64
N ILE A 229 5.93 -6.24 4.45
CA ILE A 229 6.59 -7.48 3.99
C ILE A 229 8.08 -7.23 3.77
N PHE A 230 8.89 -8.19 4.23
CA PHE A 230 10.35 -8.19 4.14
C PHE A 230 10.84 -9.44 3.43
N GLN A 231 12.09 -9.38 2.93
CA GLN A 231 12.81 -10.61 2.58
C GLN A 231 12.81 -11.58 3.77
N LYS A 232 12.71 -12.89 3.48
CA LYS A 232 12.50 -13.95 4.49
C LYS A 232 13.51 -13.94 5.64
N ASP A 233 14.74 -13.52 5.39
CA ASP A 233 15.83 -13.51 6.35
C ASP A 233 16.10 -12.14 6.98
N ASN A 234 15.37 -11.08 6.57
CA ASN A 234 15.56 -9.72 7.09
C ASN A 234 14.86 -9.50 8.44
N THR A 235 15.16 -10.39 9.41
CA THR A 235 14.57 -10.34 10.76
C THR A 235 14.96 -9.09 11.54
N LYS A 236 16.16 -8.54 11.30
CA LYS A 236 16.67 -7.39 12.04
C LYS A 236 15.88 -6.11 11.74
N LEU A 237 15.52 -5.88 10.49
CA LEU A 237 14.68 -4.73 10.12
C LEU A 237 13.24 -4.94 10.62
N ALA A 238 12.70 -6.15 10.48
CA ALA A 238 11.36 -6.48 10.98
C ALA A 238 11.26 -6.29 12.51
N GLU A 239 12.27 -6.70 13.29
CA GLU A 239 12.32 -6.48 14.76
C GLU A 239 12.28 -4.98 15.13
N LYS A 240 12.79 -4.11 14.28
CA LYS A 240 12.73 -2.65 14.49
C LYS A 240 11.39 -2.05 14.09
N ILE A 241 10.77 -2.58 13.06
CA ILE A 241 9.50 -2.06 12.51
C ILE A 241 8.29 -2.60 13.28
N ASN A 242 8.31 -3.83 13.77
CA ASN A 242 7.20 -4.46 14.49
C ASN A 242 6.62 -3.60 15.63
N PRO A 243 7.41 -3.03 16.55
CA PRO A 243 6.85 -2.18 17.61
C PRO A 243 6.13 -0.93 17.09
N ILE A 244 6.56 -0.41 15.92
CA ILE A 244 5.93 0.75 15.28
C ILE A 244 4.57 0.34 14.70
N CYS A 245 4.52 -0.81 14.00
CA CYS A 245 3.27 -1.38 13.49
C CYS A 245 2.27 -1.63 14.63
N GLU A 246 2.72 -2.26 15.71
CA GLU A 246 1.88 -2.51 16.90
C GLU A 246 1.37 -1.24 17.58
N ASP A 247 2.14 -0.15 17.52
CA ASP A 247 1.72 1.14 18.09
C ASP A 247 0.66 1.82 17.22
N VAL A 248 0.88 1.89 15.91
CA VAL A 248 -0.07 2.53 14.98
C VAL A 248 -1.38 1.75 14.88
N ALA A 249 -1.36 0.43 15.05
CA ALA A 249 -2.55 -0.42 15.09
C ALA A 249 -3.54 -0.05 16.22
N LYS A 250 -3.09 0.66 17.25
CA LYS A 250 -3.95 1.13 18.36
C LYS A 250 -4.87 2.31 18.01
N GLY A 251 -5.04 2.60 16.74
CA GLY A 251 -5.97 3.61 16.23
C GLY A 251 -5.32 4.74 15.43
N GLN A 252 -3.99 4.84 15.41
CA GLN A 252 -3.32 5.87 14.61
C GLN A 252 -3.48 5.58 13.12
N TYR A 253 -3.39 4.30 12.71
CA TYR A 253 -3.55 3.92 11.31
C TYR A 253 -4.98 4.21 10.81
N GLN A 254 -6.02 3.89 11.60
CA GLN A 254 -7.41 4.22 11.26
C GLN A 254 -7.58 5.72 10.99
N LYS A 255 -6.98 6.56 11.83
CA LYS A 255 -7.04 8.01 11.62
C LYS A 255 -6.41 8.44 10.31
N TRP A 256 -5.26 7.85 9.93
CA TRP A 256 -4.63 8.13 8.63
C TRP A 256 -5.48 7.62 7.47
N LEU A 257 -6.15 6.49 7.65
CA LEU A 257 -7.06 5.92 6.67
C LEU A 257 -8.24 6.87 6.41
N ASP A 258 -8.89 7.35 7.47
CA ASP A 258 -10.00 8.32 7.38
C ASP A 258 -9.55 9.65 6.74
N GLU A 259 -8.35 10.14 7.09
CA GLU A 259 -7.77 11.35 6.50
C GLU A 259 -7.44 11.16 5.01
N ALA A 260 -6.94 10.00 4.63
CA ALA A 260 -6.59 9.66 3.25
C ALA A 260 -7.83 9.49 2.38
N ASP A 261 -8.89 8.85 2.90
CA ASP A 261 -10.18 8.72 2.23
C ASP A 261 -10.79 10.10 1.94
N ALA A 262 -10.88 10.95 2.97
CA ALA A 262 -11.36 12.32 2.81
C ALA A 262 -10.52 13.14 1.81
N LEU A 263 -9.19 12.94 1.79
CA LEU A 263 -8.29 13.61 0.85
C LEU A 263 -8.55 13.13 -0.59
N PHE A 264 -8.67 11.82 -0.80
CA PHE A 264 -8.94 11.25 -2.12
C PHE A 264 -10.22 11.84 -2.73
N LEU A 265 -11.31 11.83 -1.97
CA LEU A 265 -12.59 12.41 -2.40
C LEU A 265 -12.52 13.92 -2.66
N ALA A 266 -11.75 14.65 -1.84
CA ALA A 266 -11.57 16.10 -2.03
C ALA A 266 -10.73 16.46 -3.27
N LEU A 267 -9.81 15.60 -3.68
CA LEU A 267 -8.98 15.80 -4.87
C LEU A 267 -9.77 15.60 -6.17
N GLY A 268 -10.74 14.65 -6.18
CA GLY A 268 -11.50 14.32 -7.39
C GLY A 268 -10.55 14.03 -8.56
N ASP A 269 -10.71 14.72 -9.70
CA ASP A 269 -9.87 14.56 -10.90
C ASP A 269 -8.36 14.81 -10.68
N ASN A 270 -7.97 15.35 -9.53
CA ASN A 270 -6.55 15.52 -9.16
C ASN A 270 -6.00 14.34 -8.33
N ALA A 271 -6.81 13.34 -8.03
CA ALA A 271 -6.33 12.05 -7.59
C ALA A 271 -5.90 11.25 -8.82
N GLY A 272 -4.60 10.95 -8.92
CA GLY A 272 -4.01 10.41 -10.14
C GLY A 272 -3.55 8.98 -10.03
N GLU A 273 -3.08 8.49 -11.17
CA GLU A 273 -2.50 7.17 -11.37
C GLU A 273 -0.97 7.23 -11.39
N LEU A 274 -0.37 6.05 -11.27
CA LEU A 274 1.04 5.83 -11.58
C LEU A 274 1.28 6.17 -13.06
N VAL A 275 1.92 7.30 -13.32
CA VAL A 275 2.58 7.50 -14.63
C VAL A 275 3.98 6.93 -14.45
N PRO A 276 4.36 5.83 -15.11
CA PRO A 276 5.73 5.34 -15.09
C PRO A 276 6.65 6.46 -15.55
N GLU A 277 7.63 6.83 -14.72
CA GLU A 277 8.72 7.68 -15.19
C GLU A 277 9.52 6.87 -16.21
N GLU A 278 9.62 7.40 -17.45
CA GLU A 278 10.41 6.81 -18.54
C GLU A 278 11.91 6.74 -18.21
#